data_09ccca49f328dcb468133f6cb4521323
#
_entry.id   09ccca49f328dcb468133f6cb4521323
#
_cell.length_a   1.000
_cell.length_b   1.000
_cell.length_c   1.000
_cell.angle_alpha   90.00
_cell.angle_beta   90.00
_cell.angle_gamma   90.00
#
_symmetry.space_group_name_H-M   'P 1'
#
loop_
_entity.id
_entity.type
_entity.pdbx_description
1 polymer ?
#
loop_
_entity_poly.entity_id
_entity_poly.type
_entity_poly.pdbx_seq_one_letter_code
_entity_poly.pdbx_strand_id
1 'polypeptide(L)'
;YLPYAHVSSSDGVYGNGLWSAAPLKDVVDDEVNSSASFMPSGTVDMGGNQIRFVSVHTTAPVTGYWGQWKRSLDELGLMRSHTDARYIFMGDFNATYDHTPFREFLGNRFVDAAHQSGHGFTFSWPTNRSYLPTFAGIDHVVLDTGMTAGQCQIAKIAGSDHAALLATISVG
;
A
#
# COMPACT_ATOMS: atom_id res chain seq x y z
N TYR A 1 5.63 2.05 -19.46
CA TYR A 1 5.78 3.50 -19.28
C TYR A 1 4.55 4.10 -18.64
N LEU A 2 4.72 4.91 -17.57
CA LEU A 2 3.66 5.50 -16.75
C LEU A 2 3.75 7.05 -16.84
N PRO A 3 3.05 7.68 -17.80
CA PRO A 3 3.22 9.10 -18.09
C PRO A 3 2.54 10.03 -17.08
N TYR A 4 1.61 9.54 -16.29
CA TYR A 4 0.92 10.32 -15.28
C TYR A 4 1.52 10.05 -13.91
N ALA A 5 1.87 11.09 -13.19
CA ALA A 5 2.48 10.97 -11.87
C ALA A 5 1.95 12.04 -10.91
N HIS A 6 1.83 11.65 -9.64
CA HIS A 6 1.65 12.57 -8.53
C HIS A 6 2.65 12.21 -7.44
N VAL A 7 3.51 13.16 -7.07
CA VAL A 7 4.63 12.92 -6.14
C VAL A 7 4.55 13.93 -5.01
N SER A 8 4.53 13.41 -3.79
CA SER A 8 4.60 14.18 -2.56
C SER A 8 6.04 14.11 -2.03
N SER A 9 6.79 15.17 -2.26
CA SER A 9 8.20 15.26 -1.84
C SER A 9 8.31 15.51 -0.34
N SER A 10 9.27 14.85 0.29
CA SER A 10 9.62 15.09 1.70
C SER A 10 11.10 14.79 1.92
N ASP A 11 11.65 15.33 3.01
CA ASP A 11 13.03 15.07 3.40
C ASP A 11 13.22 13.62 3.89
N GLY A 12 14.42 13.09 3.70
CA GLY A 12 14.78 11.75 4.15
C GLY A 12 14.03 10.65 3.39
N VAL A 13 13.41 9.72 4.13
CA VAL A 13 12.72 8.53 3.60
C VAL A 13 11.22 8.69 3.47
N TYR A 14 10.68 9.88 3.69
CA TYR A 14 9.23 10.11 3.82
C TYR A 14 8.56 10.58 2.52
N GLY A 15 9.31 10.82 1.46
CA GLY A 15 8.78 11.10 0.13
C GLY A 15 8.05 9.89 -0.44
N ASN A 16 6.94 10.13 -1.17
CA ASN A 16 6.11 9.09 -1.72
C ASN A 16 5.56 9.52 -3.09
N GLY A 17 5.14 8.57 -3.92
CA GLY A 17 4.64 8.88 -5.25
C GLY A 17 3.71 7.82 -5.81
N LEU A 18 2.88 8.26 -6.73
CA LEU A 18 1.93 7.46 -7.48
C LEU A 18 2.12 7.69 -8.97
N TRP A 19 2.28 6.61 -9.75
CA TRP A 19 2.41 6.65 -11.21
C TRP A 19 1.34 5.80 -11.87
N SER A 20 0.82 6.28 -13.00
CA SER A 20 -0.25 5.60 -13.73
C SER A 20 -0.04 5.66 -15.24
N ALA A 21 -0.48 4.61 -15.93
CA ALA A 21 -0.61 4.60 -17.39
C ALA A 21 -1.87 5.37 -17.88
N ALA A 22 -2.88 5.48 -17.03
CA ALA A 22 -4.11 6.24 -17.25
C ALA A 22 -4.09 7.58 -16.50
N PRO A 23 -4.86 8.58 -16.95
CA PRO A 23 -4.94 9.88 -16.26
C PRO A 23 -5.32 9.76 -14.79
N LEU A 24 -4.56 10.45 -13.93
CA LEU A 24 -4.88 10.62 -12.52
C LEU A 24 -5.74 11.87 -12.35
N LYS A 25 -6.95 11.71 -11.78
CA LYS A 25 -7.87 12.80 -11.45
C LYS A 25 -7.90 13.01 -9.94
N ASP A 26 -8.30 14.21 -9.52
CA ASP A 26 -8.53 14.58 -8.12
C ASP A 26 -7.36 14.18 -7.21
N VAL A 27 -6.14 14.47 -7.65
CA VAL A 27 -4.91 14.13 -6.94
C VAL A 27 -4.80 14.91 -5.63
N VAL A 28 -4.31 14.23 -4.58
CA VAL A 28 -4.10 14.78 -3.25
C VAL A 28 -2.72 14.36 -2.76
N ASP A 29 -2.01 15.26 -2.09
CA ASP A 29 -0.66 14.99 -1.58
C ASP A 29 -0.66 13.99 -0.41
N ASP A 30 -1.71 14.02 0.42
CA ASP A 30 -1.86 13.14 1.57
C ASP A 30 -3.33 12.81 1.81
N GLU A 31 -3.77 11.65 1.33
CA GLU A 31 -5.15 11.16 1.43
C GLU A 31 -5.53 10.79 2.85
N VAL A 32 -4.59 10.27 3.60
CA VAL A 32 -4.84 9.69 4.93
C VAL A 32 -4.66 10.73 6.02
N ASN A 33 -3.95 11.82 5.74
CA ASN A 33 -3.52 12.81 6.73
C ASN A 33 -2.79 12.13 7.90
N SER A 34 -1.89 11.23 7.54
CA SER A 34 -1.12 10.42 8.48
C SER A 34 -0.04 11.24 9.17
N SER A 35 0.26 10.90 10.41
CA SER A 35 1.41 11.44 11.13
C SER A 35 2.77 10.84 10.71
N ALA A 36 2.75 9.89 9.76
CA ALA A 36 3.95 9.21 9.24
C ALA A 36 4.54 9.98 8.05
N SER A 37 4.28 9.49 6.84
CA SER A 37 4.69 10.11 5.58
C SER A 37 3.47 10.56 4.77
N PHE A 38 3.69 11.39 3.76
CA PHE A 38 2.64 11.71 2.80
C PHE A 38 2.19 10.44 2.08
N MET A 39 0.88 10.29 1.91
CA MET A 39 0.25 9.18 1.20
C MET A 39 -0.54 9.74 0.00
N PRO A 40 0.14 10.05 -1.11
CA PRO A 40 -0.48 10.64 -2.28
C PRO A 40 -1.51 9.70 -2.89
N SER A 41 -2.54 10.32 -3.45
CA SER A 41 -3.63 9.59 -4.08
C SER A 41 -4.07 10.24 -5.39
N GLY A 42 -4.82 9.47 -6.16
CA GLY A 42 -5.47 9.91 -7.38
C GLY A 42 -6.51 8.91 -7.84
N THR A 43 -7.52 9.39 -8.55
CA THR A 43 -8.60 8.58 -9.08
C THR A 43 -8.31 8.20 -10.53
N VAL A 44 -8.45 6.91 -10.83
CA VAL A 44 -8.33 6.35 -12.19
C VAL A 44 -9.70 5.80 -12.62
N ASP A 45 -10.07 6.06 -13.86
CA ASP A 45 -11.22 5.44 -14.49
C ASP A 45 -10.82 4.05 -15.02
N MET A 46 -11.40 3.01 -14.46
CA MET A 46 -11.19 1.63 -14.85
C MET A 46 -12.45 1.07 -15.52
N GLY A 47 -12.69 1.51 -16.76
CA GLY A 47 -13.84 1.05 -17.56
C GLY A 47 -15.19 1.50 -16.99
N GLY A 48 -15.28 2.74 -16.53
CA GLY A 48 -16.46 3.35 -15.91
C GLY A 48 -16.48 3.24 -14.37
N ASN A 49 -15.58 2.45 -13.78
CA ASN A 49 -15.40 2.39 -12.33
C ASN A 49 -14.34 3.41 -11.89
N GLN A 50 -14.74 4.39 -11.10
CA GLN A 50 -13.81 5.37 -10.52
C GLN A 50 -13.16 4.77 -9.29
N ILE A 51 -11.86 4.47 -9.37
CA ILE A 51 -11.09 3.86 -8.28
C ILE A 51 -10.04 4.82 -7.78
N ARG A 52 -10.01 5.02 -6.48
CA ARG A 52 -9.05 5.89 -5.82
C ARG A 52 -7.86 5.07 -5.34
N PHE A 53 -6.71 5.32 -5.94
CA PHE A 53 -5.44 4.71 -5.57
C PHE A 53 -4.72 5.56 -4.54
N VAL A 54 -4.21 4.92 -3.49
CA VAL A 54 -3.45 5.56 -2.42
C VAL A 54 -2.10 4.87 -2.30
N SER A 55 -1.02 5.63 -2.43
CA SER A 55 0.33 5.12 -2.20
C SER A 55 0.67 5.22 -0.71
N VAL A 56 0.91 4.09 -0.07
CA VAL A 56 1.06 3.97 1.38
C VAL A 56 2.52 3.84 1.78
N HIS A 57 2.91 4.58 2.84
CA HIS A 57 4.15 4.37 3.56
C HIS A 57 3.93 4.71 5.04
N THR A 58 3.89 3.71 5.91
CA THR A 58 3.71 3.90 7.35
C THR A 58 5.06 4.06 8.07
N THR A 59 5.03 4.46 9.34
CA THR A 59 6.22 4.44 10.19
C THR A 59 6.72 2.99 10.36
N ALA A 60 8.05 2.80 10.42
CA ALA A 60 8.63 1.49 10.69
C ALA A 60 8.56 1.12 12.19
N PRO A 61 8.33 -0.17 12.56
CA PRO A 61 8.25 -0.63 13.94
C PRO A 61 9.64 -0.86 14.55
N VAL A 62 10.47 0.17 14.53
CA VAL A 62 11.81 0.12 15.15
C VAL A 62 11.74 0.50 16.63
N THR A 63 12.80 0.15 17.39
CA THR A 63 12.89 0.43 18.82
C THR A 63 12.61 1.90 19.12
N GLY A 64 11.68 2.16 20.03
CA GLY A 64 11.26 3.52 20.41
C GLY A 64 10.14 4.11 19.53
N TYR A 65 9.78 3.48 18.41
CA TYR A 65 8.79 4.00 17.44
C TYR A 65 7.50 3.17 17.33
N TRP A 66 7.29 2.20 18.20
CA TRP A 66 6.10 1.34 18.20
C TRP A 66 4.78 2.14 18.26
N GLY A 67 4.77 3.21 19.06
CA GLY A 67 3.59 4.07 19.18
C GLY A 67 3.25 4.81 17.90
N GLN A 68 4.27 5.31 17.19
CA GLN A 68 4.09 5.98 15.89
C GLN A 68 3.70 4.98 14.81
N TRP A 69 4.33 3.81 14.78
CA TRP A 69 3.98 2.73 13.87
C TRP A 69 2.50 2.34 14.01
N LYS A 70 2.07 2.02 15.25
CA LYS A 70 0.67 1.67 15.51
C LYS A 70 -0.26 2.81 15.11
N ARG A 71 0.07 4.05 15.45
CA ARG A 71 -0.73 5.23 15.12
C ARG A 71 -0.92 5.37 13.62
N SER A 72 0.12 5.21 12.82
CA SER A 72 0.00 5.32 11.35
C SER A 72 -0.94 4.26 10.75
N LEU A 73 -1.00 3.06 11.32
CA LEU A 73 -1.96 2.02 10.93
C LEU A 73 -3.38 2.31 11.46
N ASP A 74 -3.51 2.86 12.66
CA ASP A 74 -4.80 3.30 13.21
C ASP A 74 -5.41 4.44 12.35
N GLU A 75 -4.59 5.38 11.91
CA GLU A 75 -4.99 6.48 11.01
C GLU A 75 -5.47 5.94 9.65
N LEU A 76 -4.76 4.97 9.06
CA LEU A 76 -5.26 4.22 7.90
C LEU A 76 -6.60 3.55 8.17
N GLY A 77 -6.79 3.01 9.38
CA GLY A 77 -8.05 2.39 9.79
C GLY A 77 -9.26 3.33 9.74
N LEU A 78 -9.06 4.64 9.89
CA LEU A 78 -10.13 5.64 9.76
C LEU A 78 -10.69 5.69 8.33
N MET A 79 -9.91 5.30 7.33
CA MET A 79 -10.34 5.25 5.93
C MET A 79 -11.53 4.30 5.70
N ARG A 80 -11.78 3.34 6.60
CA ARG A 80 -12.96 2.46 6.51
C ARG A 80 -14.29 3.21 6.57
N SER A 81 -14.32 4.39 7.16
CA SER A 81 -15.51 5.25 7.23
C SER A 81 -15.71 6.16 6.02
N HIS A 82 -14.71 6.27 5.14
CA HIS A 82 -14.79 7.07 3.93
C HIS A 82 -15.50 6.26 2.84
N THR A 83 -16.78 6.54 2.62
CA THR A 83 -17.65 5.78 1.69
C THR A 83 -17.92 6.52 0.39
N ASP A 84 -17.30 7.65 0.19
CA ASP A 84 -17.39 8.51 -1.01
C ASP A 84 -16.61 7.97 -2.21
N ALA A 85 -15.69 7.05 -1.98
CA ALA A 85 -14.90 6.40 -3.00
C ALA A 85 -14.64 4.92 -2.70
N ARG A 86 -14.27 4.17 -3.74
CA ARG A 86 -13.71 2.82 -3.63
C ARG A 86 -12.19 2.93 -3.73
N TYR A 87 -11.48 2.32 -2.80
CA TYR A 87 -10.05 2.49 -2.62
C TYR A 87 -9.23 1.26 -3.02
N ILE A 88 -8.03 1.51 -3.53
CA ILE A 88 -6.91 0.57 -3.56
C ILE A 88 -5.74 1.23 -2.83
N PHE A 89 -5.30 0.63 -1.74
CA PHE A 89 -4.09 1.05 -1.02
C PHE A 89 -2.93 0.17 -1.44
N MET A 90 -1.79 0.74 -1.77
CA MET A 90 -0.61 -0.03 -2.17
C MET A 90 0.68 0.62 -1.68
N GLY A 91 1.60 -0.19 -1.18
CA GLY A 91 2.89 0.29 -0.72
C GLY A 91 3.40 -0.45 0.52
N ASP A 92 4.32 0.22 1.23
CA ASP A 92 4.94 -0.28 2.45
C ASP A 92 4.10 0.09 3.67
N PHE A 93 3.45 -0.92 4.24
CA PHE A 93 2.69 -0.79 5.49
C PHE A 93 3.57 -1.03 6.74
N ASN A 94 4.84 -1.38 6.54
CA ASN A 94 5.73 -1.75 7.63
C ASN A 94 5.11 -2.78 8.61
N ALA A 95 4.17 -3.56 8.13
CA ALA A 95 3.41 -4.54 8.90
C ALA A 95 3.15 -5.78 8.05
N THR A 96 3.28 -6.95 8.63
CA THR A 96 2.85 -8.20 8.01
C THR A 96 1.35 -8.43 8.27
N TYR A 97 0.75 -9.34 7.53
CA TYR A 97 -0.65 -9.75 7.74
C TYR A 97 -0.92 -10.23 9.18
N ASP A 98 0.09 -10.78 9.87
CA ASP A 98 -0.03 -11.28 11.24
C ASP A 98 -0.09 -10.18 12.30
N HIS A 99 0.27 -8.95 11.97
CA HIS A 99 0.17 -7.83 12.89
C HIS A 99 -1.28 -7.41 13.09
N THR A 100 -1.72 -7.40 14.36
CA THR A 100 -3.08 -6.98 14.73
C THR A 100 -3.46 -5.60 14.18
N PRO A 101 -2.64 -4.54 14.28
CA PRO A 101 -3.00 -3.23 13.73
C PRO A 101 -3.25 -3.24 12.23
N PHE A 102 -2.56 -4.09 11.45
CA PHE A 102 -2.83 -4.23 10.02
C PHE A 102 -4.20 -4.89 9.77
N ARG A 103 -4.52 -5.96 10.49
CA ARG A 103 -5.84 -6.60 10.39
C ARG A 103 -6.96 -5.68 10.87
N GLU A 104 -6.71 -4.85 11.88
CA GLU A 104 -7.66 -3.81 12.34
C GLU A 104 -7.90 -2.75 11.25
N PHE A 105 -6.87 -2.37 10.51
CA PHE A 105 -7.03 -1.52 9.32
C PHE A 105 -7.93 -2.18 8.27
N LEU A 106 -7.71 -3.44 7.96
CA LEU A 106 -8.57 -4.17 6.99
C LEU A 106 -10.02 -4.20 7.45
N GLY A 107 -10.26 -4.55 8.71
CA GLY A 107 -11.59 -4.65 9.31
C GLY A 107 -12.53 -5.54 8.49
N ASN A 108 -13.75 -5.05 8.29
CA ASN A 108 -14.78 -5.76 7.50
C ASN A 108 -14.91 -5.23 6.06
N ARG A 109 -14.13 -4.22 5.68
CA ARG A 109 -14.26 -3.55 4.39
C ARG A 109 -13.15 -3.92 3.42
N PHE A 110 -11.93 -3.94 3.89
CA PHE A 110 -10.76 -4.12 3.03
C PHE A 110 -10.22 -5.55 3.10
N VAL A 111 -9.56 -5.96 2.03
CA VAL A 111 -8.91 -7.27 1.94
C VAL A 111 -7.51 -7.14 1.35
N ASP A 112 -6.56 -7.86 1.91
CA ASP A 112 -5.22 -7.98 1.35
C ASP A 112 -5.24 -8.85 0.10
N ALA A 113 -4.73 -8.34 -1.02
CA ALA A 113 -4.77 -9.01 -2.32
C ALA A 113 -4.03 -10.33 -2.33
N ALA A 114 -2.86 -10.38 -1.69
CA ALA A 114 -2.07 -11.61 -1.61
C ALA A 114 -2.79 -12.69 -0.80
N HIS A 115 -3.41 -12.30 0.31
CA HIS A 115 -4.19 -13.21 1.14
C HIS A 115 -5.45 -13.71 0.40
N GLN A 116 -6.19 -12.81 -0.25
CA GLN A 116 -7.39 -13.15 -1.02
C GLN A 116 -7.09 -14.12 -2.17
N SER A 117 -5.98 -13.91 -2.88
CA SER A 117 -5.58 -14.76 -4.02
C SER A 117 -4.92 -16.08 -3.63
N GLY A 118 -4.72 -16.33 -2.34
CA GLY A 118 -4.01 -17.52 -1.87
C GLY A 118 -2.48 -17.47 -2.00
N HIS A 119 -1.91 -16.29 -2.27
CA HIS A 119 -0.46 -16.06 -2.39
C HIS A 119 0.12 -15.37 -1.15
N GLY A 120 -0.28 -15.80 0.05
CA GLY A 120 0.00 -15.14 1.32
C GLY A 120 1.48 -14.99 1.71
N PHE A 121 2.41 -15.67 1.03
CA PHE A 121 3.86 -15.56 1.30
C PHE A 121 4.55 -14.62 0.32
N THR A 122 4.13 -13.36 0.30
CA THR A 122 4.75 -12.31 -0.50
C THR A 122 5.86 -11.61 0.30
N PHE A 123 6.96 -12.32 0.55
CA PHE A 123 8.09 -11.76 1.29
C PHE A 123 8.81 -10.71 0.43
N SER A 124 8.74 -9.46 0.85
CA SER A 124 9.28 -8.31 0.12
C SER A 124 10.54 -7.71 0.75
N TRP A 125 10.81 -7.98 2.04
CA TRP A 125 11.90 -7.35 2.77
C TRP A 125 12.63 -8.34 3.70
N PRO A 126 13.95 -8.17 3.96
CA PRO A 126 14.91 -7.37 3.21
C PRO A 126 15.44 -8.13 1.98
N THR A 127 15.84 -7.41 0.93
CA THR A 127 16.41 -8.03 -0.28
C THR A 127 17.90 -7.75 -0.47
N ASN A 128 18.46 -6.85 0.32
CA ASN A 128 19.86 -6.36 0.20
C ASN A 128 20.84 -7.02 1.20
N ARG A 129 20.43 -8.07 1.90
CA ARG A 129 21.25 -8.78 2.88
C ARG A 129 21.64 -10.16 2.35
N SER A 130 22.92 -10.35 2.00
CA SER A 130 23.42 -11.62 1.45
C SER A 130 23.36 -12.80 2.43
N TYR A 131 23.37 -12.51 3.73
CA TYR A 131 23.36 -13.51 4.81
C TYR A 131 21.97 -13.74 5.43
N LEU A 132 20.96 -12.99 4.99
CA LEU A 132 19.61 -13.05 5.53
C LEU A 132 18.60 -13.23 4.38
N PRO A 133 17.78 -14.28 4.41
CA PRO A 133 16.73 -14.40 3.41
C PRO A 133 15.70 -13.29 3.56
N THR A 134 14.99 -12.99 2.46
CA THR A 134 13.77 -12.18 2.52
C THR A 134 12.72 -12.94 3.32
N PHE A 135 12.19 -12.34 4.40
CA PHE A 135 11.33 -13.06 5.34
C PHE A 135 10.07 -12.29 5.77
N ALA A 136 10.00 -11.00 5.50
CA ALA A 136 8.87 -10.18 5.89
C ALA A 136 8.07 -9.70 4.67
N GLY A 137 6.78 -9.98 4.65
CA GLY A 137 5.82 -9.41 3.69
C GLY A 137 5.20 -8.16 4.29
N ILE A 138 5.83 -7.00 4.08
CA ILE A 138 5.42 -5.72 4.64
C ILE A 138 4.87 -4.75 3.60
N ASP A 139 5.04 -5.09 2.33
CA ASP A 139 4.43 -4.41 1.20
C ASP A 139 3.12 -5.11 0.83
N HIS A 140 2.05 -4.34 0.69
CA HIS A 140 0.71 -4.87 0.43
C HIS A 140 0.01 -4.11 -0.69
N VAL A 141 -0.92 -4.81 -1.34
CA VAL A 141 -1.99 -4.22 -2.13
C VAL A 141 -3.29 -4.58 -1.44
N VAL A 142 -4.03 -3.58 -1.01
CA VAL A 142 -5.27 -3.73 -0.24
C VAL A 142 -6.45 -3.22 -1.06
N LEU A 143 -7.46 -4.04 -1.16
CA LEU A 143 -8.61 -3.84 -2.05
C LEU A 143 -9.87 -3.51 -1.26
N ASP A 144 -10.69 -2.64 -1.81
CA ASP A 144 -12.04 -2.37 -1.32
C ASP A 144 -13.04 -3.44 -1.77
N THR A 145 -14.25 -3.39 -1.24
CA THR A 145 -15.36 -4.29 -1.60
C THR A 145 -15.64 -4.30 -3.11
N GLY A 146 -16.01 -5.46 -3.64
CA GLY A 146 -16.29 -5.66 -5.06
C GLY A 146 -15.07 -5.73 -5.96
N MET A 147 -13.87 -5.86 -5.38
CA MET A 147 -12.63 -6.09 -6.11
C MET A 147 -12.06 -7.46 -5.78
N THR A 148 -11.41 -8.07 -6.76
CA THR A 148 -10.76 -9.38 -6.60
C THR A 148 -9.34 -9.36 -7.12
N ALA A 149 -8.43 -9.98 -6.35
CA ALA A 149 -7.07 -10.24 -6.78
C ALA A 149 -7.00 -11.54 -7.56
N GLY A 150 -6.44 -11.50 -8.76
CA GLY A 150 -6.17 -12.69 -9.57
C GLY A 150 -4.82 -13.29 -9.23
N GLN A 151 -3.75 -12.54 -9.42
CA GLN A 151 -2.38 -13.00 -9.20
C GLN A 151 -1.59 -11.99 -8.38
N CYS A 152 -0.82 -12.47 -7.40
CA CYS A 152 0.16 -11.69 -6.67
C CYS A 152 1.53 -12.36 -6.79
N GLN A 153 2.58 -11.57 -7.05
CA GLN A 153 3.95 -12.08 -7.17
C GLN A 153 4.96 -11.03 -6.73
N ILE A 154 6.13 -11.50 -6.34
CA ILE A 154 7.26 -10.68 -5.94
C ILE A 154 8.30 -10.62 -7.06
N ALA A 155 8.83 -9.43 -7.33
CA ALA A 155 9.92 -9.22 -8.27
C ALA A 155 11.06 -8.44 -7.60
N LYS A 156 12.28 -8.96 -7.69
CA LYS A 156 13.47 -8.24 -7.20
C LYS A 156 13.73 -6.98 -8.02
N ILE A 157 14.08 -5.91 -7.31
CA ILE A 157 14.51 -4.65 -7.91
C ILE A 157 15.98 -4.43 -7.56
N ALA A 158 16.79 -4.21 -8.58
CA ALA A 158 18.22 -3.95 -8.38
C ALA A 158 18.43 -2.64 -7.59
N GLY A 159 19.23 -2.70 -6.54
CA GLY A 159 19.56 -1.54 -5.70
C GLY A 159 18.52 -1.18 -4.64
N SER A 160 17.38 -1.88 -4.58
CA SER A 160 16.38 -1.71 -3.52
C SER A 160 16.58 -2.74 -2.42
N ASP A 161 16.24 -2.37 -1.18
CA ASP A 161 16.13 -3.29 -0.05
C ASP A 161 14.73 -3.93 0.06
N HIS A 162 13.78 -3.50 -0.77
CA HIS A 162 12.49 -4.14 -0.99
C HIS A 162 12.39 -4.80 -2.36
N ALA A 163 11.61 -5.85 -2.46
CA ALA A 163 11.10 -6.37 -3.73
C ALA A 163 9.79 -5.67 -4.08
N ALA A 164 9.51 -5.56 -5.37
CA ALA A 164 8.20 -5.10 -5.84
C ALA A 164 7.13 -6.17 -5.62
N LEU A 165 5.98 -5.77 -5.13
CA LEU A 165 4.77 -6.57 -5.13
C LEU A 165 3.94 -6.22 -6.38
N LEU A 166 3.64 -7.21 -7.19
CA LEU A 166 2.84 -7.11 -8.40
C LEU A 166 1.51 -7.80 -8.18
N ALA A 167 0.41 -7.13 -8.46
CA ALA A 167 -0.93 -7.69 -8.32
C ALA A 167 -1.77 -7.44 -9.58
N THR A 168 -2.52 -8.46 -10.02
CA THR A 168 -3.57 -8.29 -11.02
C THR A 168 -4.91 -8.19 -10.32
N ILE A 169 -5.69 -7.15 -10.62
CA ILE A 169 -6.93 -6.84 -9.93
C ILE A 169 -8.06 -6.71 -10.94
N SER A 170 -9.19 -7.32 -10.62
CA SER A 170 -10.45 -7.13 -11.31
C SER A 170 -11.37 -6.25 -10.47
N VAL A 171 -11.97 -5.25 -11.11
CA VAL A 171 -12.94 -4.34 -10.51
C VAL A 171 -14.30 -4.67 -11.09
N GLY A 172 -15.23 -5.11 -10.23
CA GLY A 172 -16.59 -5.39 -10.58
C GLY A 172 -17.49 -4.16 -10.52
#